data_93a3975b25ef701f3c74436141f955e5
#
_entry.id   93a3975b25ef701f3c74436141f955e5
#
_cell.length_a   1.000
_cell.length_b   1.000
_cell.length_c   1.000
_cell.angle_alpha   90.00
_cell.angle_beta   90.00
_cell.angle_gamma   90.00
#
_symmetry.space_group_name_H-M   'P 1'
#
loop_
_entity.id
_entity.type
_entity.pdbx_description
1 polymer ?
#
loop_
_entity_poly.entity_id
_entity_poly.type
_entity_poly.pdbx_seq_one_letter_code
_entity_poly.pdbx_strand_id
1 'polypeptide(L)'
;MMLTLSAVTVLAQIRPTIQNLPDGDYRYRDSLALDRPFREIQFRKRDKYITGSDSDKRTGKSYCFRGIPQQNNIINITIAIETPSQTAQQTKWKLAPGSPINFDKLYPLQAGPGLELYKCLTAFLPELKN
;
A
#
# COMPACT_ATOMS: atom_id res chain seq x y z
N MET A 1 -0.84 11.72 39.08
CA MET A 1 -0.03 10.61 38.63
C MET A 1 -0.78 9.62 37.77
N MET A 2 -2.01 9.32 38.07
CA MET A 2 -2.82 8.45 37.24
C MET A 2 -3.11 9.05 35.87
N LEU A 3 -3.11 10.37 35.75
CA LEU A 3 -3.29 11.05 34.48
C LEU A 3 -2.19 10.73 33.46
N THR A 4 -0.96 10.53 33.96
CA THR A 4 0.15 10.23 33.07
C THR A 4 -0.01 8.87 32.38
N LEU A 5 -0.47 7.86 33.12
CA LEU A 5 -0.71 6.54 32.57
C LEU A 5 -1.84 6.55 31.52
N SER A 6 -2.91 7.28 31.81
CA SER A 6 -4.01 7.40 30.87
C SER A 6 -3.58 8.07 29.57
N ALA A 7 -2.74 9.11 29.66
CA ALA A 7 -2.24 9.81 28.49
C ALA A 7 -1.37 8.88 27.62
N VAL A 8 -0.51 8.07 28.24
CA VAL A 8 0.33 7.11 27.52
C VAL A 8 -0.53 6.07 26.79
N THR A 9 -1.57 5.57 27.47
CA THR A 9 -2.47 4.57 26.87
C THR A 9 -3.18 5.14 25.65
N VAL A 10 -3.68 6.36 25.75
CA VAL A 10 -4.37 7.02 24.63
C VAL A 10 -3.42 7.20 23.45
N LEU A 11 -2.20 7.67 23.70
CA LEU A 11 -1.22 7.87 22.63
C LEU A 11 -0.86 6.56 21.95
N ALA A 12 -0.78 5.46 22.71
CA ALA A 12 -0.45 4.16 22.15
C ALA A 12 -1.56 3.63 21.25
N GLN A 13 -2.80 4.08 21.42
CA GLN A 13 -3.94 3.64 20.62
C GLN A 13 -4.16 4.51 19.38
N ILE A 14 -3.56 5.70 19.34
CA ILE A 14 -3.73 6.61 18.22
C ILE A 14 -2.69 6.28 17.16
N ARG A 15 -3.19 5.91 15.98
CA ARG A 15 -2.35 5.69 14.81
C ARG A 15 -2.59 6.80 13.80
N PRO A 16 -1.56 7.29 13.13
CA PRO A 16 -1.76 8.27 12.08
C PRO A 16 -2.58 7.67 10.93
N THR A 17 -3.40 8.49 10.32
CA THR A 17 -4.05 8.09 9.07
C THR A 17 -3.03 8.08 7.94
N ILE A 18 -3.38 7.46 6.84
CA ILE A 18 -2.51 7.42 5.66
C ILE A 18 -2.16 8.84 5.21
N GLN A 19 -3.12 9.76 5.28
CA GLN A 19 -2.88 11.16 4.89
C GLN A 19 -1.82 11.83 5.74
N ASN A 20 -1.74 11.49 7.02
CA ASN A 20 -0.84 12.14 7.97
C ASN A 20 0.50 11.44 8.11
N LEU A 21 0.71 10.33 7.41
CA LEU A 21 2.01 9.67 7.41
C LEU A 21 3.05 10.56 6.73
N PRO A 22 4.28 10.64 7.25
CA PRO A 22 5.36 11.30 6.52
C PRO A 22 5.70 10.54 5.24
N ASP A 23 6.38 11.21 4.33
CA ASP A 23 6.89 10.55 3.14
C ASP A 23 7.78 9.38 3.52
N GLY A 24 7.63 8.26 2.82
CA GLY A 24 8.38 7.05 3.13
C GLY A 24 7.71 5.81 2.56
N ASP A 25 8.28 4.67 2.92
CA ASP A 25 7.82 3.36 2.47
C ASP A 25 7.15 2.65 3.64
N TYR A 26 5.99 2.02 3.37
CA TYR A 26 5.14 1.44 4.39
C TYR A 26 4.62 0.08 3.96
N ARG A 27 4.25 -0.72 4.96
CA ARG A 27 3.75 -2.08 4.76
C ARG A 27 2.63 -2.35 5.75
N TYR A 28 1.49 -2.80 5.25
CA TYR A 28 0.30 -3.09 6.06
C TYR A 28 -0.24 -4.46 5.71
N ARG A 29 -0.84 -5.13 6.70
CA ARG A 29 -1.51 -6.42 6.51
C ARG A 29 -2.88 -6.42 7.18
N ASP A 30 -3.79 -7.22 6.65
CA ASP A 30 -5.10 -7.40 7.25
C ASP A 30 -5.09 -8.46 8.36
N SER A 31 -3.99 -9.17 8.55
CA SER A 31 -3.82 -10.13 9.64
C SER A 31 -2.35 -10.21 10.02
N LEU A 32 -2.09 -10.25 11.31
CA LEU A 32 -0.73 -10.44 11.84
C LEU A 32 -0.44 -11.92 12.13
N ALA A 33 -1.42 -12.81 11.96
CA ALA A 33 -1.24 -14.24 12.16
C ALA A 33 -0.34 -14.80 11.07
N LEU A 34 0.71 -15.54 11.47
CA LEU A 34 1.69 -16.08 10.52
C LEU A 34 1.23 -17.38 9.87
N ASP A 35 0.21 -18.03 10.42
CA ASP A 35 -0.26 -19.34 9.97
C ASP A 35 -1.41 -19.23 8.96
N ARG A 36 -1.77 -18.04 8.53
CA ARG A 36 -2.89 -17.81 7.63
C ARG A 36 -2.44 -16.96 6.45
N PRO A 37 -3.03 -17.19 5.26
CA PRO A 37 -2.83 -16.26 4.17
C PRO A 37 -3.43 -14.91 4.50
N PHE A 38 -2.82 -13.85 3.98
CA PHE A 38 -3.19 -12.49 4.31
C PHE A 38 -3.13 -11.61 3.05
N ARG A 39 -3.79 -10.47 3.13
CA ARG A 39 -3.65 -9.39 2.16
C ARG A 39 -2.58 -8.45 2.66
N GLU A 40 -1.66 -8.07 1.80
CA GLU A 40 -0.58 -7.17 2.15
C GLU A 40 -0.53 -6.02 1.16
N ILE A 41 -0.41 -4.82 1.69
CA ILE A 41 -0.25 -3.61 0.91
C ILE A 41 1.10 -3.00 1.26
N GLN A 42 1.93 -2.79 0.24
CA GLN A 42 3.21 -2.11 0.36
C GLN A 42 3.13 -0.85 -0.48
N PHE A 43 3.53 0.29 0.06
CA PHE A 43 3.43 1.52 -0.71
C PHE A 43 4.50 2.53 -0.35
N ARG A 44 4.77 3.40 -1.30
CA ARG A 44 5.59 4.59 -1.13
C ARG A 44 4.71 5.82 -1.18
N LYS A 45 4.82 6.63 -0.15
CA LYS A 45 4.18 7.94 -0.11
C LYS A 45 5.22 9.00 -0.39
N ARG A 46 4.95 9.82 -1.39
CA ARG A 46 5.83 10.94 -1.74
C ARG A 46 4.97 12.12 -2.17
N ASP A 47 5.08 13.23 -1.43
CA ASP A 47 4.22 14.40 -1.60
C ASP A 47 2.76 14.00 -1.42
N LYS A 48 1.95 14.14 -2.44
CA LYS A 48 0.52 13.78 -2.40
C LYS A 48 0.20 12.52 -3.17
N TYR A 49 1.21 11.71 -3.51
CA TYR A 49 0.96 10.51 -4.29
C TYR A 49 1.39 9.28 -3.51
N ILE A 50 0.64 8.22 -3.72
CA ILE A 50 0.94 6.91 -3.15
C ILE A 50 1.00 5.91 -4.30
N THR A 51 2.10 5.17 -4.37
CA THR A 51 2.31 4.12 -5.35
C THR A 51 2.68 2.85 -4.61
N GLY A 52 2.04 1.75 -4.94
CA GLY A 52 2.32 0.52 -4.21
C GLY A 52 1.78 -0.74 -4.84
N SER A 53 1.80 -1.79 -4.05
CA SER A 53 1.28 -3.10 -4.44
C SER A 53 0.21 -3.55 -3.46
N ASP A 54 -0.77 -4.27 -3.98
CA ASP A 54 -1.83 -4.91 -3.21
C ASP A 54 -1.82 -6.39 -3.60
N SER A 55 -1.44 -7.24 -2.66
CA SER A 55 -1.33 -8.68 -2.87
C SER A 55 -2.22 -9.41 -1.89
N ASP A 56 -3.09 -10.27 -2.39
CA ASP A 56 -3.95 -11.10 -1.55
C ASP A 56 -3.52 -12.56 -1.72
N LYS A 57 -2.92 -13.11 -0.67
CA LYS A 57 -2.43 -14.49 -0.69
C LYS A 57 -3.56 -15.51 -0.71
N ARG A 58 -4.77 -15.11 -0.27
CA ARG A 58 -5.93 -16.00 -0.26
C ARG A 58 -6.44 -16.27 -1.68
N THR A 59 -6.34 -15.31 -2.55
CA THR A 59 -6.82 -15.41 -3.93
C THR A 59 -5.71 -15.55 -4.95
N GLY A 60 -4.47 -15.25 -4.55
CA GLY A 60 -3.34 -15.20 -5.46
C GLY A 60 -3.33 -13.98 -6.37
N LYS A 61 -4.23 -13.03 -6.15
CA LYS A 61 -4.31 -11.83 -6.97
C LYS A 61 -3.36 -10.76 -6.47
N SER A 62 -2.72 -10.08 -7.40
CA SER A 62 -1.78 -9.01 -7.09
C SER A 62 -1.85 -7.96 -8.18
N TYR A 63 -1.79 -6.71 -7.78
CA TYR A 63 -1.74 -5.61 -8.74
C TYR A 63 -0.98 -4.44 -8.13
N CYS A 64 -0.51 -3.55 -9.02
CA CYS A 64 0.08 -2.29 -8.60
C CYS A 64 -0.98 -1.21 -8.61
N PHE A 65 -0.81 -0.19 -7.76
CA PHE A 65 -1.75 0.92 -7.73
C PHE A 65 -1.04 2.24 -7.54
N ARG A 66 -1.70 3.30 -7.92
CA ARG A 66 -1.31 4.68 -7.67
C ARG A 66 -2.56 5.47 -7.32
N GLY A 67 -2.47 6.32 -6.31
CA GLY A 67 -3.59 7.13 -5.88
C GLY A 67 -3.15 8.27 -5.00
N ILE A 68 -4.10 8.89 -4.34
CA ILE A 68 -3.85 10.00 -3.42
C ILE A 68 -4.46 9.68 -2.06
N PRO A 69 -3.81 10.13 -0.96
CA PRO A 69 -4.34 9.87 0.36
C PRO A 69 -5.47 10.85 0.68
N GLN A 70 -6.52 10.32 1.32
CA GLN A 70 -7.58 11.14 1.89
C GLN A 70 -7.99 10.48 3.20
N GLN A 71 -7.65 11.10 4.33
CA GLN A 71 -7.83 10.52 5.64
C GLN A 71 -7.17 9.16 5.71
N ASN A 72 -7.87 8.10 6.06
CA ASN A 72 -7.29 6.76 6.14
C ASN A 72 -7.57 5.92 4.89
N ASN A 73 -7.76 6.59 3.76
CA ASN A 73 -8.03 5.95 2.47
C ASN A 73 -7.01 6.38 1.43
N ILE A 74 -6.87 5.54 0.42
CA ILE A 74 -6.25 5.92 -0.84
C ILE A 74 -7.36 5.97 -1.87
N ILE A 75 -7.52 7.12 -2.52
CA ILE A 75 -8.59 7.36 -3.50
C ILE A 75 -8.02 7.70 -4.86
N ASN A 76 -8.89 7.83 -5.86
CA ASN A 76 -8.52 8.13 -7.25
C ASN A 76 -7.50 7.14 -7.77
N ILE A 77 -7.79 5.86 -7.56
CA ILE A 77 -6.84 4.80 -7.81
C ILE A 77 -6.84 4.41 -9.28
N THR A 78 -5.64 4.33 -9.83
CA THR A 78 -5.35 3.62 -11.08
C THR A 78 -4.60 2.36 -10.71
N ILE A 79 -5.06 1.22 -11.20
CA ILE A 79 -4.36 -0.04 -11.01
C ILE A 79 -3.58 -0.39 -12.27
N ALA A 80 -2.48 -1.10 -12.07
CA ALA A 80 -1.68 -1.65 -13.16
C ALA A 80 -1.58 -3.15 -12.95
N ILE A 81 -2.02 -3.90 -13.94
CA ILE A 81 -2.00 -5.35 -13.92
C ILE A 81 -0.96 -5.81 -14.90
N GLU A 82 -0.08 -6.70 -14.44
CA GLU A 82 0.94 -7.27 -15.29
C GLU A 82 0.31 -8.20 -16.31
N THR A 83 0.61 -7.98 -17.58
CA THR A 83 0.11 -8.85 -18.64
C THR A 83 1.26 -9.73 -19.13
N PRO A 84 0.97 -11.01 -19.48
CA PRO A 84 2.00 -11.87 -20.03
C PRO A 84 2.56 -11.26 -21.31
N SER A 85 3.90 -11.25 -21.43
CA SER A 85 4.58 -10.80 -22.63
C SER A 85 5.13 -12.02 -23.35
N GLN A 86 4.95 -12.09 -24.67
CA GLN A 86 5.54 -13.16 -25.46
C GLN A 86 7.05 -13.07 -25.56
N THR A 87 7.58 -11.88 -25.30
CA THR A 87 9.02 -11.70 -25.20
C THR A 87 9.37 -11.53 -23.73
N ALA A 88 10.19 -12.43 -23.20
CA ALA A 88 10.49 -12.50 -21.78
C ALA A 88 11.25 -11.27 -21.25
N GLN A 89 11.50 -10.28 -22.06
CA GLN A 89 12.37 -9.17 -21.70
C GLN A 89 11.65 -7.92 -21.24
N GLN A 90 10.34 -7.83 -21.40
CA GLN A 90 9.61 -6.63 -20.99
C GLN A 90 8.30 -6.98 -20.33
N THR A 91 8.10 -6.44 -19.13
CA THR A 91 6.81 -6.49 -18.46
C THR A 91 5.90 -5.44 -19.07
N LYS A 92 4.74 -5.85 -19.50
CA LYS A 92 3.69 -4.94 -19.95
C LYS A 92 2.64 -4.79 -18.88
N TRP A 93 2.17 -3.58 -18.74
CA TRP A 93 1.18 -3.23 -17.74
C TRP A 93 -0.10 -2.75 -18.41
N LYS A 94 -1.22 -3.27 -17.94
CA LYS A 94 -2.55 -2.79 -18.34
C LYS A 94 -3.08 -1.91 -17.23
N LEU A 95 -3.41 -0.68 -17.55
CA LEU A 95 -3.93 0.29 -16.59
C LEU A 95 -5.45 0.28 -16.62
N ALA A 96 -6.06 0.45 -15.45
CA ALA A 96 -7.52 0.51 -15.31
C ALA A 96 -7.86 1.28 -14.04
N PRO A 97 -9.07 1.86 -13.95
CA PRO A 97 -9.50 2.46 -12.70
C PRO A 97 -9.67 1.40 -11.62
N GLY A 98 -9.36 1.77 -10.38
CA GLY A 98 -9.50 0.90 -9.24
C GLY A 98 -10.41 1.48 -8.17
N SER A 99 -10.74 0.66 -7.19
CA SER A 99 -11.57 1.07 -6.07
C SER A 99 -10.72 1.65 -4.94
N PRO A 100 -11.28 2.57 -4.15
CA PRO A 100 -10.54 3.11 -2.99
C PRO A 100 -10.09 2.01 -2.04
N ILE A 101 -8.97 2.24 -1.38
CA ILE A 101 -8.44 1.32 -0.37
C ILE A 101 -8.59 1.98 0.99
N ASN A 102 -9.28 1.31 1.90
CA ASN A 102 -9.46 1.77 3.28
C ASN A 102 -8.52 1.01 4.20
N PHE A 103 -7.84 1.74 5.09
CA PHE A 103 -6.82 1.17 5.97
C PHE A 103 -7.27 0.94 7.40
N ASP A 104 -8.58 1.11 7.71
CA ASP A 104 -9.07 0.99 9.08
C ASP A 104 -8.85 -0.40 9.67
N LYS A 105 -8.92 -1.44 8.83
CA LYS A 105 -8.75 -2.82 9.26
C LYS A 105 -7.41 -3.41 8.86
N LEU A 106 -6.47 -2.55 8.51
CA LEU A 106 -5.12 -2.97 8.15
C LEU A 106 -4.16 -2.55 9.26
N TYR A 107 -3.14 -3.37 9.50
CA TYR A 107 -2.18 -3.19 10.57
C TYR A 107 -0.81 -2.88 10.00
N PRO A 108 -0.16 -1.79 10.47
CA PRO A 108 1.17 -1.46 9.99
C PRO A 108 2.21 -2.45 10.51
N LEU A 109 3.19 -2.74 9.66
CA LEU A 109 4.34 -3.55 10.00
C LEU A 109 5.58 -2.68 10.07
N GLN A 110 6.50 -3.01 10.95
CA GLN A 110 7.78 -2.31 11.05
C GLN A 110 8.81 -2.83 10.06
N ALA A 111 8.49 -3.90 9.33
CA ALA A 111 9.41 -4.44 8.33
C ALA A 111 9.53 -3.48 7.15
N GLY A 112 10.72 -3.43 6.56
CA GLY A 112 10.96 -2.62 5.38
C GLY A 112 10.19 -3.12 4.17
N PRO A 113 10.17 -2.36 3.08
CA PRO A 113 9.45 -2.73 1.87
C PRO A 113 10.05 -3.98 1.24
N GLY A 114 9.20 -4.76 0.58
CA GLY A 114 9.62 -5.95 -0.14
C GLY A 114 9.77 -5.69 -1.63
N LEU A 115 10.09 -6.75 -2.35
CA LEU A 115 10.29 -6.69 -3.80
C LEU A 115 9.04 -6.23 -4.54
N GLU A 116 7.87 -6.52 -4.00
CA GLU A 116 6.61 -6.15 -4.65
C GLU A 116 6.47 -4.64 -4.82
N LEU A 117 6.88 -3.88 -3.81
CA LEU A 117 6.85 -2.43 -3.91
C LEU A 117 7.74 -1.92 -5.04
N TYR A 118 8.99 -2.42 -5.09
CA TYR A 118 9.93 -1.94 -6.10
C TYR A 118 9.45 -2.26 -7.51
N LYS A 119 8.86 -3.42 -7.72
CA LYS A 119 8.28 -3.78 -8.99
C LYS A 119 7.18 -2.78 -9.40
N CYS A 120 6.34 -2.40 -8.45
CA CYS A 120 5.22 -1.51 -8.73
C CYS A 120 5.63 -0.06 -8.96
N LEU A 121 6.77 0.36 -8.41
CA LEU A 121 7.26 1.73 -8.65
C LEU A 121 7.54 1.99 -10.12
N THR A 122 7.89 0.97 -10.89
CA THR A 122 8.17 1.12 -12.32
C THR A 122 6.92 1.00 -13.19
N ALA A 123 5.82 0.48 -12.66
CA ALA A 123 4.63 0.21 -13.45
C ALA A 123 4.01 1.49 -14.02
N PHE A 124 4.19 2.62 -13.36
CA PHE A 124 3.58 3.89 -13.74
C PHE A 124 4.57 4.89 -14.33
N LEU A 125 5.81 4.47 -14.57
CA LEU A 125 6.84 5.39 -15.08
C LEU A 125 6.48 6.04 -16.42
N PRO A 126 5.91 5.31 -17.40
CA PRO A 126 5.52 5.96 -18.66
C PRO A 126 4.50 7.06 -18.47
N GLU A 127 3.57 6.87 -17.54
CA GLU A 127 2.55 7.87 -17.23
C GLU A 127 3.17 9.10 -16.55
N LEU A 128 4.17 8.89 -15.70
CA LEU A 128 4.82 9.97 -14.99
C LEU A 128 5.71 10.82 -15.89
N LYS A 129 6.14 10.30 -17.04
CA LYS A 129 6.97 11.04 -17.98
C LYS A 129 6.18 12.00 -18.86
N ASN A 130 4.90 11.82 -18.90
CA ASN A 130 4.01 12.67 -19.67
C ASN A 130 3.35 13.72 -18.78
#